data_ac4745fd845e2f3e405ed47536c85a81
#
_entry.id   ac4745fd845e2f3e405ed47536c85a81
#
_cell.length_a   1.000
_cell.length_b   1.000
_cell.length_c   1.000
_cell.angle_alpha   90.00
_cell.angle_beta   90.00
_cell.angle_gamma   90.00
#
_symmetry.space_group_name_H-M   'P 1'
#
loop_
_entity.id
_entity.type
_entity.pdbx_description
1 polymer ?
#
loop_
_entity_poly.entity_id
_entity_poly.type
_entity_poly.pdbx_seq_one_letter_code
_entity_poly.pdbx_strand_id
1 'polypeptide(L)'
;VHPFTKLAYIATAISVPLLVGKLSFFAIFIALSLAVLASGRLLKRVVPLIAFSFTILITIFLIHGLFNQSNRNILFSIGPLHFYREGLLYALHIGCNVLNMLLSFAILVLSAKPSELVEELEKRGFSRRMGYIITSVFQIVPQMTGTMNTITDAQRSRGLETEGSLLTRA
;
A
#
# COMPACT_ATOMS: atom_id res chain seq x y z
N VAL A 1 10.00 -16.77 -6.01
CA VAL A 1 11.03 -15.70 -6.09
C VAL A 1 11.57 -15.45 -4.70
N HIS A 2 12.91 -15.38 -4.56
CA HIS A 2 13.60 -15.23 -3.28
C HIS A 2 13.14 -13.96 -2.52
N PRO A 3 12.93 -14.00 -1.18
CA PRO A 3 12.41 -12.84 -0.43
C PRO A 3 13.28 -11.59 -0.56
N PHE A 4 14.60 -11.74 -0.59
CA PHE A 4 15.52 -10.61 -0.78
C PHE A 4 15.42 -9.96 -2.18
N THR A 5 15.11 -10.74 -3.22
CA THR A 5 14.87 -10.18 -4.56
C THR A 5 13.64 -9.27 -4.57
N LYS A 6 12.60 -9.64 -3.82
CA LYS A 6 11.39 -8.80 -3.66
C LYS A 6 11.72 -7.49 -2.94
N LEU A 7 12.50 -7.55 -1.85
CA LEU A 7 12.96 -6.36 -1.11
C LEU A 7 13.85 -5.46 -1.99
N ALA A 8 14.80 -6.04 -2.72
CA ALA A 8 15.66 -5.29 -3.63
C ALA A 8 14.85 -4.62 -4.75
N TYR A 9 13.88 -5.34 -5.32
CA TYR A 9 12.96 -4.78 -6.31
C TYR A 9 12.22 -3.55 -5.76
N ILE A 10 11.65 -3.65 -4.57
CA ILE A 10 10.88 -2.55 -3.97
C ILE A 10 11.76 -1.37 -3.65
N ALA A 11 12.94 -1.61 -3.07
CA ALA A 11 13.91 -0.56 -2.81
C ALA A 11 14.30 0.17 -4.10
N THR A 12 14.56 -0.56 -5.19
CA THR A 12 14.87 -0.01 -6.51
C THR A 12 13.67 0.72 -7.11
N ALA A 13 12.48 0.11 -7.07
CA ALA A 13 11.25 0.68 -7.65
C ALA A 13 10.80 1.98 -6.97
N ILE A 14 11.15 2.18 -5.71
CA ILE A 14 10.87 3.43 -5.00
C ILE A 14 12.02 4.44 -5.22
N SER A 15 13.28 4.02 -5.03
CA SER A 15 14.43 4.93 -5.03
C SER A 15 14.76 5.48 -6.41
N VAL A 16 14.74 4.64 -7.45
CA VAL A 16 15.17 5.05 -8.79
C VAL A 16 14.28 6.14 -9.40
N PRO A 17 12.94 6.00 -9.44
CA PRO A 17 12.08 7.05 -9.98
C PRO A 17 12.16 8.35 -9.17
N LEU A 18 12.31 8.23 -7.85
CA LEU A 18 12.41 9.39 -6.95
C LEU A 18 13.70 10.20 -7.22
N LEU A 19 14.84 9.51 -7.39
CA LEU A 19 16.14 10.15 -7.65
C LEU A 19 16.22 10.77 -9.04
N VAL A 20 15.65 10.08 -10.04
CA VAL A 20 15.68 10.55 -11.43
C VAL A 20 14.69 11.69 -11.66
N GLY A 21 13.55 11.68 -10.98
CA GLY A 21 12.52 12.72 -11.05
C GLY A 21 11.85 12.88 -12.42
N LYS A 22 12.01 11.94 -13.36
CA LYS A 22 11.37 11.98 -14.68
C LYS A 22 10.10 11.14 -14.70
N LEU A 23 9.04 11.70 -15.23
CA LEU A 23 7.72 11.04 -15.33
C LEU A 23 7.77 9.69 -16.06
N SER A 24 8.65 9.56 -17.07
CA SER A 24 8.85 8.32 -17.84
C SER A 24 9.29 7.15 -16.95
N PHE A 25 10.13 7.40 -15.94
CA PHE A 25 10.60 6.35 -15.04
C PHE A 25 9.46 5.86 -14.13
N PHE A 26 8.62 6.76 -13.62
CA PHE A 26 7.42 6.36 -12.86
C PHE A 26 6.50 5.49 -13.71
N ALA A 27 6.25 5.87 -14.98
CA ALA A 27 5.41 5.08 -15.88
C ALA A 27 5.97 3.67 -16.13
N ILE A 28 7.28 3.53 -16.31
CA ILE A 28 7.94 2.23 -16.52
C ILE A 28 7.80 1.36 -15.26
N PHE A 29 8.08 1.89 -14.07
CA PHE A 29 8.00 1.12 -12.83
C PHE A 29 6.56 0.79 -12.43
N ILE A 30 5.59 1.67 -12.71
CA ILE A 30 4.17 1.39 -12.54
C ILE A 30 3.75 0.24 -13.47
N ALA A 31 4.12 0.30 -14.76
CA ALA A 31 3.81 -0.75 -15.72
C ALA A 31 4.44 -2.10 -15.30
N LEU A 32 5.70 -2.08 -14.85
CA LEU A 32 6.40 -3.25 -14.35
C LEU A 32 5.71 -3.84 -13.10
N SER A 33 5.34 -2.99 -12.15
CA SER A 33 4.61 -3.40 -10.94
C SER A 33 3.25 -4.01 -11.26
N LEU A 34 2.52 -3.42 -12.21
CA LEU A 34 1.25 -3.97 -12.69
C LEU A 34 1.45 -5.32 -13.41
N ALA A 35 2.48 -5.47 -14.21
CA ALA A 35 2.81 -6.74 -14.87
C ALA A 35 3.13 -7.85 -13.84
N VAL A 36 3.90 -7.54 -12.80
CA VAL A 36 4.20 -8.46 -11.70
C VAL A 36 2.94 -8.86 -10.94
N LEU A 37 2.05 -7.92 -10.62
CA LEU A 37 0.78 -8.18 -9.96
C LEU A 37 -0.18 -8.98 -10.85
N ALA A 38 -0.20 -8.72 -12.16
CA ALA A 38 -0.98 -9.47 -13.14
C ALA A 38 -0.54 -10.93 -13.22
N SER A 39 0.77 -11.17 -13.32
CA SER A 39 1.34 -12.53 -13.37
C SER A 39 1.06 -13.33 -12.09
N GLY A 40 1.00 -12.66 -10.94
CA GLY A 40 0.64 -13.26 -9.65
C GLY A 40 -0.87 -13.45 -9.44
N ARG A 41 -1.73 -13.03 -10.38
CA ARG A 41 -3.21 -12.99 -10.22
C ARG A 41 -3.67 -12.19 -8.99
N LEU A 42 -2.85 -11.24 -8.55
CA LEU A 42 -3.10 -10.43 -7.36
C LEU A 42 -3.82 -9.11 -7.66
N LEU A 43 -4.06 -8.79 -8.93
CA LEU A 43 -4.70 -7.55 -9.37
C LEU A 43 -6.03 -7.28 -8.65
N LYS A 44 -6.90 -8.29 -8.51
CA LYS A 44 -8.19 -8.13 -7.82
C LYS A 44 -8.05 -7.67 -6.37
N ARG A 45 -6.96 -8.07 -5.69
CA ARG A 45 -6.70 -7.67 -4.30
C ARG A 45 -6.15 -6.25 -4.19
N VAL A 46 -5.56 -5.73 -5.26
CA VAL A 46 -4.96 -4.39 -5.32
C VAL A 46 -5.95 -3.33 -5.83
N VAL A 47 -7.03 -3.75 -6.50
CA VAL A 47 -8.08 -2.83 -6.99
C VAL A 47 -8.57 -1.83 -5.93
N PRO A 48 -8.92 -2.22 -4.69
CA PRO A 48 -9.36 -1.26 -3.68
C PRO A 48 -8.26 -0.26 -3.29
N LEU A 49 -6.99 -0.69 -3.29
CA LEU A 49 -5.83 0.18 -3.06
C LEU A 49 -5.68 1.21 -4.18
N ILE A 50 -5.83 0.79 -5.44
CA ILE A 50 -5.78 1.67 -6.61
C ILE A 50 -6.97 2.65 -6.57
N ALA A 51 -8.16 2.20 -6.23
CA ALA A 51 -9.35 3.04 -6.11
C ALA A 51 -9.18 4.11 -5.02
N PHE A 52 -8.63 3.74 -3.86
CA PHE A 52 -8.27 4.68 -2.80
C PHE A 52 -7.21 5.69 -3.25
N SER A 53 -6.17 5.21 -3.94
CA SER A 53 -5.15 6.05 -4.54
C SER A 53 -5.73 7.05 -5.55
N PHE A 54 -6.72 6.63 -6.33
CA PHE A 54 -7.37 7.50 -7.31
C PHE A 54 -8.14 8.66 -6.65
N THR A 55 -8.74 8.44 -5.50
CA THR A 55 -9.38 9.50 -4.71
C THR A 55 -8.35 10.55 -4.25
N ILE A 56 -7.20 10.10 -3.77
CA ILE A 56 -6.09 10.99 -3.37
C ILE A 56 -5.58 11.75 -4.59
N LEU A 57 -5.41 11.07 -5.73
CA LEU A 57 -4.98 11.68 -6.99
C LEU A 57 -5.90 12.81 -7.44
N ILE A 58 -7.21 12.59 -7.41
CA ILE A 58 -8.20 13.63 -7.77
C ILE A 58 -8.04 14.84 -6.86
N THR A 59 -7.89 14.64 -5.56
CA THR A 59 -7.70 15.73 -4.60
C THR A 59 -6.42 16.52 -4.88
N ILE A 60 -5.30 15.84 -5.11
CA ILE A 60 -4.02 16.47 -5.47
C ILE A 60 -4.14 17.26 -6.77
N PHE A 61 -4.83 16.68 -7.76
CA PHE A 61 -5.04 17.30 -9.06
C PHE A 61 -5.85 18.59 -8.97
N LEU A 62 -6.89 18.59 -8.14
CA LEU A 62 -7.72 19.78 -7.89
C LEU A 62 -6.92 20.85 -7.13
N ILE A 63 -6.24 20.50 -6.06
CA ILE A 63 -5.51 21.47 -5.24
C ILE A 63 -4.35 22.08 -6.03
N HIS A 64 -3.50 21.28 -6.63
CA HIS A 64 -2.35 21.79 -7.36
C HIS A 64 -2.71 22.40 -8.71
N GLY A 65 -3.76 21.90 -9.37
CA GLY A 65 -4.26 22.50 -10.61
C GLY A 65 -4.79 23.92 -10.43
N LEU A 66 -5.39 24.22 -9.27
CA LEU A 66 -5.99 25.52 -8.98
C LEU A 66 -5.07 26.47 -8.19
N PHE A 67 -4.30 25.95 -7.21
CA PHE A 67 -3.65 26.78 -6.18
C PHE A 67 -2.12 26.72 -6.20
N ASN A 68 -1.48 26.10 -7.19
CA ASN A 68 -0.03 26.02 -7.22
C ASN A 68 0.59 27.41 -7.48
N GLN A 69 1.57 27.80 -6.67
CA GLN A 69 2.26 29.11 -6.76
C GLN A 69 3.06 29.31 -8.06
N SER A 70 3.42 28.25 -8.76
CA SER A 70 4.14 28.28 -10.05
C SER A 70 3.25 28.41 -11.26
N ASN A 71 1.96 28.63 -11.08
CA ASN A 71 0.97 28.70 -12.13
C ASN A 71 1.16 29.95 -13.01
N ARG A 72 1.55 29.77 -14.26
CA ARG A 72 1.73 30.86 -15.25
C ARG A 72 0.87 30.67 -16.49
N ASN A 73 0.70 29.43 -16.97
CA ASN A 73 -0.02 29.15 -18.21
C ASN A 73 -1.37 28.49 -17.92
N ILE A 74 -2.46 29.17 -18.30
CA ILE A 74 -3.81 28.65 -18.18
C ILE A 74 -4.01 27.63 -19.31
N LEU A 75 -4.39 26.41 -18.97
CA LEU A 75 -4.71 25.34 -19.90
C LEU A 75 -6.17 25.40 -20.31
N PHE A 76 -7.05 25.50 -19.35
CA PHE A 76 -8.49 25.72 -19.58
C PHE A 76 -9.14 26.37 -18.37
N SER A 77 -10.27 27.03 -18.58
CA SER A 77 -11.05 27.67 -17.51
C SER A 77 -12.50 27.21 -17.56
N ILE A 78 -13.06 26.90 -16.39
CA ILE A 78 -14.48 26.59 -16.22
C ILE A 78 -15.05 27.62 -15.24
N GLY A 79 -15.68 28.70 -15.82
CA GLY A 79 -16.15 29.79 -15.02
C GLY A 79 -15.02 30.49 -14.25
N PRO A 80 -15.15 30.67 -12.93
CA PRO A 80 -14.10 31.32 -12.10
C PRO A 80 -12.90 30.44 -11.82
N LEU A 81 -12.91 29.14 -12.22
CA LEU A 81 -11.84 28.19 -11.95
C LEU A 81 -10.88 28.11 -13.13
N HIS A 82 -9.62 28.44 -12.90
CA HIS A 82 -8.56 28.38 -13.90
C HIS A 82 -7.62 27.20 -13.58
N PHE A 83 -7.50 26.28 -14.52
CA PHE A 83 -6.57 25.15 -14.41
C PHE A 83 -5.28 25.49 -15.14
N TYR A 84 -4.17 25.31 -14.44
CA TYR A 84 -2.86 25.68 -14.91
C TYR A 84 -2.05 24.44 -15.31
N ARG A 85 -1.32 24.53 -16.40
CA ARG A 85 -0.51 23.44 -16.94
C ARG A 85 0.55 22.96 -15.96
N GLU A 86 1.24 23.89 -15.32
CA GLU A 86 2.31 23.61 -14.38
C GLU A 86 1.78 22.87 -13.14
N GLY A 87 0.65 23.32 -12.59
CA GLY A 87 -0.01 22.68 -11.46
C GLY A 87 -0.46 21.25 -11.78
N LEU A 88 -1.00 21.03 -12.98
CA LEU A 88 -1.44 19.72 -13.43
C LEU A 88 -0.27 18.76 -13.67
N LEU A 89 0.83 19.22 -14.26
CA LEU A 89 2.04 18.40 -14.42
C LEU A 89 2.66 18.03 -13.09
N TYR A 90 2.69 18.96 -12.15
CA TYR A 90 3.17 18.71 -10.81
C TYR A 90 2.30 17.71 -10.06
N ALA A 91 0.98 17.87 -10.14
CA ALA A 91 0.01 16.93 -9.58
C ALA A 91 0.17 15.53 -10.17
N LEU A 92 0.35 15.42 -11.49
CA LEU A 92 0.60 14.15 -12.18
C LEU A 92 1.88 13.49 -11.68
N HIS A 93 2.94 14.27 -11.49
CA HIS A 93 4.22 13.76 -10.98
C HIS A 93 4.08 13.19 -9.56
N ILE A 94 3.46 13.94 -8.65
CA ILE A 94 3.18 13.46 -7.28
C ILE A 94 2.28 12.24 -7.32
N GLY A 95 1.25 12.27 -8.14
CA GLY A 95 0.31 11.17 -8.27
C GLY A 95 0.95 9.88 -8.75
N CYS A 96 1.79 9.94 -9.78
CA CYS A 96 2.54 8.78 -10.24
C CYS A 96 3.51 8.27 -9.18
N ASN A 97 4.14 9.16 -8.41
CA ASN A 97 5.01 8.76 -7.30
C ASN A 97 4.23 8.00 -6.21
N VAL A 98 3.11 8.55 -5.75
CA VAL A 98 2.25 7.90 -4.75
C VAL A 98 1.74 6.54 -5.26
N LEU A 99 1.27 6.48 -6.51
CA LEU A 99 0.80 5.24 -7.11
C LEU A 99 1.92 4.20 -7.21
N ASN A 100 3.12 4.60 -7.64
CA ASN A 100 4.28 3.71 -7.70
C ASN A 100 4.66 3.17 -6.32
N MET A 101 4.68 4.00 -5.29
CA MET A 101 4.93 3.58 -3.91
C MET A 101 3.89 2.58 -3.42
N LEU A 102 2.61 2.86 -3.64
CA LEU A 102 1.52 1.98 -3.22
C LEU A 102 1.56 0.62 -3.93
N LEU A 103 1.81 0.60 -5.24
CA LEU A 103 1.93 -0.65 -5.99
C LEU A 103 3.15 -1.46 -5.57
N SER A 104 4.29 -0.82 -5.36
CA SER A 104 5.51 -1.48 -4.89
C SER A 104 5.31 -2.10 -3.50
N PHE A 105 4.66 -1.36 -2.60
CA PHE A 105 4.32 -1.86 -1.26
C PHE A 105 3.28 -2.98 -1.31
N ALA A 106 2.29 -2.89 -2.19
CA ALA A 106 1.31 -3.95 -2.40
C ALA A 106 1.97 -5.25 -2.86
N ILE A 107 2.97 -5.18 -3.74
CA ILE A 107 3.76 -6.35 -4.14
C ILE A 107 4.42 -6.99 -2.93
N LEU A 108 5.01 -6.20 -2.03
CA LEU A 108 5.63 -6.72 -0.81
C LEU A 108 4.61 -7.47 0.05
N VAL A 109 3.55 -6.76 0.45
CA VAL A 109 2.57 -7.30 1.40
C VAL A 109 1.86 -8.54 0.86
N LEU A 110 1.54 -8.55 -0.43
CA LEU A 110 0.80 -9.66 -1.04
C LEU A 110 1.68 -10.83 -1.46
N SER A 111 2.98 -10.62 -1.69
CA SER A 111 3.88 -11.65 -2.17
C SER A 111 4.90 -12.15 -1.15
N ALA A 112 5.19 -11.40 -0.09
CA ALA A 112 6.14 -11.79 0.94
C ALA A 112 5.40 -12.35 2.17
N LYS A 113 5.75 -13.57 2.55
CA LYS A 113 5.34 -14.11 3.84
C LYS A 113 6.39 -13.70 4.88
N PRO A 114 5.98 -13.09 6.01
CA PRO A 114 6.93 -12.70 7.06
C PRO A 114 7.82 -13.85 7.55
N SER A 115 7.29 -15.08 7.61
CA SER A 115 8.04 -16.27 7.99
C SER A 115 9.19 -16.59 7.02
N GLU A 116 8.98 -16.42 5.70
CA GLU A 116 10.04 -16.66 4.70
C GLU A 116 11.18 -15.64 4.85
N LEU A 117 10.86 -14.40 5.22
CA LEU A 117 11.86 -13.35 5.48
C LEU A 117 12.70 -13.67 6.71
N VAL A 118 12.07 -14.15 7.81
CA VAL A 118 12.74 -14.52 9.04
C VAL A 118 13.67 -15.72 8.80
N GLU A 119 13.20 -16.76 8.11
CA GLU A 119 14.00 -17.95 7.77
C GLU A 119 15.27 -17.58 6.98
N GLU A 120 15.14 -16.67 6.02
CA GLU A 120 16.28 -16.21 5.23
C GLU A 120 17.26 -15.34 6.04
N LEU A 121 16.75 -14.55 6.99
CA LEU A 121 17.60 -13.80 7.93
C LEU A 121 18.38 -14.74 8.84
N GLU A 122 17.76 -15.83 9.33
CA GLU A 122 18.42 -16.85 10.14
C GLU A 122 19.56 -17.52 9.38
N LYS A 123 19.36 -17.85 8.10
CA LYS A 123 20.43 -18.41 7.24
C LYS A 123 21.64 -17.48 7.09
N ARG A 124 21.44 -16.17 7.28
CA ARG A 124 22.50 -15.14 7.19
C ARG A 124 23.11 -14.75 8.53
N GLY A 125 22.84 -15.50 9.60
CA GLY A 125 23.44 -15.29 10.92
C GLY A 125 22.56 -14.54 11.91
N PHE A 126 21.28 -14.30 11.58
CA PHE A 126 20.33 -13.77 12.54
C PHE A 126 20.06 -14.80 13.66
N SER A 127 19.93 -14.33 14.90
CA SER A 127 19.76 -15.23 16.05
C SER A 127 18.49 -16.08 15.91
N ARG A 128 18.63 -17.41 16.00
CA ARG A 128 17.51 -18.36 15.96
C ARG A 128 16.44 -18.06 17.03
N ARG A 129 16.88 -17.56 18.22
CA ARG A 129 15.94 -17.16 19.28
C ARG A 129 15.01 -16.04 18.82
N MET A 130 15.56 -15.02 18.17
CA MET A 130 14.78 -13.89 17.66
C MET A 130 13.88 -14.31 16.51
N GLY A 131 14.39 -15.14 15.60
CA GLY A 131 13.61 -15.69 14.50
C GLY A 131 12.41 -16.50 15.01
N TYR A 132 12.62 -17.37 15.98
CA TYR A 132 11.54 -18.14 16.61
C TYR A 132 10.48 -17.24 17.26
N ILE A 133 10.90 -16.20 18.00
CA ILE A 133 9.97 -15.25 18.65
C ILE A 133 9.11 -14.55 17.57
N ILE A 134 9.75 -14.02 16.54
CA ILE A 134 9.05 -13.30 15.46
C ILE A 134 8.06 -14.22 14.73
N THR A 135 8.50 -15.41 14.36
CA THR A 135 7.65 -16.40 13.68
C THR A 135 6.47 -16.83 14.56
N SER A 136 6.72 -17.05 15.86
CA SER A 136 5.67 -17.39 16.83
C SER A 136 4.61 -16.30 16.94
N VAL A 137 5.02 -15.03 16.97
CA VAL A 137 4.06 -13.90 17.00
C VAL A 137 3.18 -13.90 15.75
N PHE A 138 3.76 -14.09 14.57
CA PHE A 138 2.98 -14.14 13.31
C PHE A 138 2.04 -15.35 13.22
N GLN A 139 2.32 -16.43 13.94
CA GLN A 139 1.44 -17.59 14.02
C GLN A 139 0.36 -17.43 15.10
N ILE A 140 0.73 -16.92 16.27
CA ILE A 140 -0.17 -16.80 17.42
C ILE A 140 -1.26 -15.76 17.17
N VAL A 141 -0.93 -14.62 16.56
CA VAL A 141 -1.90 -13.54 16.33
C VAL A 141 -3.14 -14.00 15.53
N PRO A 142 -3.01 -14.66 14.36
CA PRO A 142 -4.17 -15.18 13.64
C PRO A 142 -4.94 -16.27 14.41
N GLN A 143 -4.23 -17.15 15.18
CA GLN A 143 -4.86 -18.18 15.99
C GLN A 143 -5.69 -17.56 17.13
N MET A 144 -5.13 -16.56 17.82
CA MET A 144 -5.87 -15.84 18.88
C MET A 144 -7.12 -15.17 18.31
N THR A 145 -7.01 -14.52 17.15
CA THR A 145 -8.17 -13.90 16.51
C THR A 145 -9.25 -14.91 16.17
N GLY A 146 -8.87 -16.07 15.62
CA GLY A 146 -9.79 -17.18 15.35
C GLY A 146 -10.45 -17.71 16.61
N THR A 147 -9.67 -17.93 17.69
CA THR A 147 -10.18 -18.40 18.99
C THR A 147 -11.13 -17.38 19.61
N MET A 148 -10.80 -16.10 19.56
CA MET A 148 -11.67 -15.03 20.07
C MET A 148 -13.01 -15.00 19.34
N ASN A 149 -13.01 -15.13 18.01
CA ASN A 149 -14.25 -15.21 17.24
C ASN A 149 -15.10 -16.42 17.64
N THR A 150 -14.49 -17.58 17.82
CA THR A 150 -15.17 -18.80 18.26
C THR A 150 -15.78 -18.64 19.66
N ILE A 151 -15.04 -18.01 20.60
CA ILE A 151 -15.54 -17.73 21.96
C ILE A 151 -16.69 -16.74 21.89
N THR A 152 -16.55 -15.68 21.10
CA THR A 152 -17.61 -14.68 20.91
C THR A 152 -18.88 -15.31 20.35
N ASP A 153 -18.77 -16.16 19.35
CA ASP A 153 -19.92 -16.86 18.75
C ASP A 153 -20.59 -17.82 19.75
N ALA A 154 -19.78 -18.53 20.56
CA ALA A 154 -20.29 -19.39 21.61
C ALA A 154 -21.00 -18.60 22.73
N GLN A 155 -20.51 -17.43 23.09
CA GLN A 155 -21.17 -16.55 24.06
C GLN A 155 -22.47 -15.97 23.49
N ARG A 156 -22.46 -15.56 22.22
CA ARG A 156 -23.64 -15.07 21.50
C ARG A 156 -24.75 -16.12 21.45
N SER A 157 -24.41 -17.39 21.20
CA SER A 157 -25.39 -18.49 21.22
C SER A 157 -25.97 -18.80 22.61
N ARG A 158 -25.28 -18.36 23.68
CA ARG A 158 -25.79 -18.42 25.09
C ARG A 158 -26.58 -17.19 25.48
N GLY A 159 -26.87 -16.27 24.56
CA GLY A 159 -27.66 -15.06 24.85
C GLY A 159 -26.88 -13.89 25.42
N LEU A 160 -25.55 -13.95 25.45
CA LEU A 160 -24.72 -12.80 25.83
C LEU A 160 -24.62 -11.81 24.66
N GLU A 161 -24.98 -10.56 24.90
CA GLU A 161 -24.77 -9.48 23.94
C GLU A 161 -23.28 -9.16 23.81
N THR A 162 -22.69 -9.51 22.67
CA THR A 162 -21.28 -9.25 22.35
C THR A 162 -21.09 -7.99 21.51
N GLU A 163 -22.19 -7.41 21.00
CA GLU A 163 -22.23 -6.16 20.23
C GLU A 163 -23.01 -5.11 21.04
N GLY A 164 -22.40 -3.94 21.26
CA GLY A 164 -23.02 -2.83 21.99
C GLY A 164 -22.00 -1.93 22.68
N SER A 165 -22.48 -0.81 23.22
CA SER A 165 -21.67 0.10 24.04
C SER A 165 -21.15 -0.62 25.29
N LEU A 166 -20.00 -0.16 25.81
CA LEU A 166 -19.41 -0.69 27.06
C LEU A 166 -20.42 -0.68 28.26
N LEU A 167 -21.41 0.19 28.21
CA LEU A 167 -22.50 0.29 29.23
C LEU A 167 -23.55 -0.82 29.08
N THR A 168 -23.68 -1.45 27.92
CA THR A 168 -24.61 -2.58 27.69
C THR A 168 -23.99 -3.94 27.99
N ARG A 169 -22.66 -3.99 28.21
CA ARG A 169 -21.88 -5.21 28.49
C ARG A 169 -21.69 -5.49 30.00
N ALA A 170 -22.10 -4.56 30.87
CA ALA A 170 -22.10 -4.69 32.32
C ALA A 170 -23.43 -5.19 32.80
#